data_e79138222efda1ccefbceddacd47c591
#
_entry.id   e79138222efda1ccefbceddacd47c591
#
_cell.length_a   1.000
_cell.length_b   1.000
_cell.length_c   1.000
_cell.angle_alpha   90.00
_cell.angle_beta   90.00
_cell.angle_gamma   90.00
#
_symmetry.space_group_name_H-M   'P 1'
#
loop_
_entity.id
_entity.type
_entity.pdbx_description
1 polymer ?
#
loop_
_entity_poly.entity_id
_entity_poly.type
_entity_poly.pdbx_seq_one_letter_code
_entity_poly.pdbx_strand_id
1 'polypeptide(L)'
;ALSQAPVSPKVELFAGAELHYRDIFYTKMYEVLVNLTPGLKWHIGNRWQLAGQAIIPVYNDYGDRYKKVRLSMAVLSKEWDWNGSQFLKVSGGLFGRERYGLDVKWMYPINRWLALDAQVGVTGFCSMAVDWECSKMERVTGQAGVNVYLEKVNTEFRLHGGRYLYEDYGVTAEAMRHFKHCTVGLYAQYSDQGKENGGFKVIMMIPPYKRKARKVMVRPASNFRLTYDIQGQPYAVKMYTTDPEENEREGHYDRNRLQWGANRMEPDFTNKEGGRP
;
A
#
# COMPACT_ATOMS: atom_id res chain seq x y z
N ALA A 1 -0.80 -37.44 12.61
CA ALA A 1 -0.75 -36.79 11.31
C ALA A 1 0.01 -35.48 11.49
N LEU A 2 1.21 -35.38 10.93
CA LEU A 2 2.00 -34.15 10.90
C LEU A 2 1.24 -33.14 10.05
N SER A 3 0.78 -32.05 10.68
CA SER A 3 0.23 -30.90 9.97
C SER A 3 1.34 -30.32 9.09
N GLN A 4 1.24 -30.56 7.78
CA GLN A 4 2.12 -29.92 6.82
C GLN A 4 1.84 -28.41 6.88
N ALA A 5 2.85 -27.63 7.22
CA ALA A 5 2.77 -26.18 7.14
C ALA A 5 2.26 -25.76 5.75
N PRO A 6 1.35 -24.80 5.65
CA PRO A 6 0.82 -24.37 4.38
C PRO A 6 1.97 -23.91 3.48
N VAL A 7 2.10 -24.55 2.32
CA VAL A 7 3.12 -24.19 1.33
C VAL A 7 2.75 -22.82 0.77
N SER A 8 3.50 -21.81 1.14
CA SER A 8 3.35 -20.46 0.56
C SER A 8 3.52 -20.54 -0.97
N PRO A 9 2.65 -19.93 -1.76
CA PRO A 9 2.75 -19.94 -3.19
C PRO A 9 4.07 -19.28 -3.63
N LYS A 10 4.70 -19.87 -4.63
CA LYS A 10 5.93 -19.32 -5.20
C LYS A 10 5.65 -18.13 -6.10
N VAL A 11 4.50 -18.17 -6.78
CA VAL A 11 4.02 -17.11 -7.68
C VAL A 11 2.56 -16.84 -7.38
N GLU A 12 2.25 -15.57 -7.15
CA GLU A 12 0.89 -15.08 -6.98
C GLU A 12 0.52 -14.17 -8.15
N LEU A 13 -0.54 -14.49 -8.85
CA LEU A 13 -1.19 -13.63 -9.83
C LEU A 13 -2.44 -13.05 -9.19
N PHE A 14 -2.60 -11.76 -9.24
CA PHE A 14 -3.78 -11.12 -8.67
C PHE A 14 -4.34 -10.05 -9.60
N ALA A 15 -5.61 -9.74 -9.44
CA ALA A 15 -6.26 -8.64 -10.12
C ALA A 15 -7.06 -7.82 -9.11
N GLY A 16 -6.87 -6.52 -9.14
CA GLY A 16 -7.59 -5.54 -8.36
C GLY A 16 -8.30 -4.53 -9.24
N ALA A 17 -9.00 -3.62 -8.60
CA ALA A 17 -9.60 -2.46 -9.24
C ALA A 17 -9.24 -1.21 -8.44
N GLU A 18 -9.03 -0.11 -9.14
CA GLU A 18 -8.83 1.21 -8.56
C GLU A 18 -9.96 2.13 -9.01
N LEU A 19 -10.53 2.85 -8.07
CA LEU A 19 -11.49 3.90 -8.31
C LEU A 19 -10.90 5.22 -7.83
N HIS A 20 -10.73 6.15 -8.74
CA HIS A 20 -10.34 7.51 -8.45
C HIS A 20 -11.51 8.44 -8.72
N TYR A 21 -11.75 9.31 -7.78
CA TYR A 21 -12.83 10.28 -7.81
C TYR A 21 -12.29 11.65 -7.47
N ARG A 22 -12.66 12.67 -8.22
CA ARG A 22 -12.37 14.07 -7.90
C ARG A 22 -13.55 14.97 -8.21
N ASP A 23 -13.76 15.94 -7.35
CA ASP A 23 -14.75 16.98 -7.54
C ASP A 23 -14.16 18.10 -8.38
N ILE A 24 -14.90 18.51 -9.40
CA ILE A 24 -14.59 19.69 -10.22
C ILE A 24 -15.83 20.58 -10.22
N PHE A 25 -16.01 21.33 -9.14
CA PHE A 25 -17.20 22.15 -8.94
C PHE A 25 -17.47 23.23 -9.99
N TYR A 26 -16.47 23.58 -10.81
CA TYR A 26 -16.59 24.65 -11.79
C TYR A 26 -16.97 24.21 -13.20
N THR A 27 -16.73 22.96 -13.57
CA THR A 27 -16.96 22.47 -14.93
C THR A 27 -17.81 21.22 -15.03
N LYS A 28 -17.66 20.30 -14.09
CA LYS A 28 -18.45 19.07 -13.94
C LYS A 28 -18.67 18.81 -12.46
N MET A 29 -19.76 18.11 -12.12
CA MET A 29 -19.99 17.74 -10.72
C MET A 29 -18.92 16.77 -10.20
N TYR A 30 -18.42 15.87 -11.04
CA TYR A 30 -17.36 14.91 -10.68
C TYR A 30 -16.69 14.33 -11.93
N GLU A 31 -15.50 13.83 -11.77
CA GLU A 31 -14.80 12.99 -12.75
C GLU A 31 -14.41 11.66 -12.09
N VAL A 32 -14.52 10.59 -12.85
CA VAL A 32 -14.27 9.23 -12.38
C VAL A 32 -13.22 8.56 -13.28
N LEU A 33 -12.31 7.84 -12.67
CA LEU A 33 -11.36 6.97 -13.34
C LEU A 33 -11.44 5.59 -12.71
N VAL A 34 -11.74 4.57 -13.52
CA VAL A 34 -11.79 3.17 -13.11
C VAL A 34 -10.73 2.39 -13.85
N ASN A 35 -9.84 1.75 -13.12
CA ASN A 35 -8.77 0.93 -13.66
C ASN A 35 -8.90 -0.50 -13.14
N LEU A 36 -8.56 -1.48 -14.00
CA LEU A 36 -8.17 -2.81 -13.57
C LEU A 36 -6.66 -2.83 -13.33
N THR A 37 -6.23 -3.49 -12.25
CA THR A 37 -4.83 -3.54 -11.82
C THR A 37 -4.35 -4.98 -11.67
N PRO A 38 -4.16 -5.73 -12.79
CA PRO A 38 -3.56 -7.05 -12.72
C PRO A 38 -2.11 -6.95 -12.26
N GLY A 39 -1.70 -7.88 -11.41
CA GLY A 39 -0.36 -7.91 -10.86
C GLY A 39 0.17 -9.31 -10.59
N LEU A 40 1.43 -9.34 -10.32
CA LEU A 40 2.23 -10.54 -10.08
C LEU A 40 3.13 -10.31 -8.87
N LYS A 41 3.23 -11.30 -7.98
CA LYS A 41 4.27 -11.40 -6.96
C LYS A 41 4.98 -12.73 -7.10
N TRP A 42 6.29 -12.69 -7.23
CA TRP A 42 7.14 -13.86 -7.31
C TRP A 42 8.10 -13.89 -6.12
N HIS A 43 7.92 -14.87 -5.26
CA HIS A 43 8.79 -15.13 -4.11
C HIS A 43 9.98 -16.01 -4.56
N ILE A 44 11.12 -15.37 -4.77
CA ILE A 44 12.32 -15.99 -5.35
C ILE A 44 13.04 -16.87 -4.31
N GLY A 45 12.78 -16.66 -3.03
CA GLY A 45 13.45 -17.32 -1.90
C GLY A 45 14.36 -16.34 -1.15
N ASN A 46 14.83 -16.75 0.03
CA ASN A 46 15.65 -15.92 0.90
C ASN A 46 15.11 -14.48 1.10
N ARG A 47 13.76 -14.36 1.18
CA ARG A 47 13.03 -13.11 1.34
C ARG A 47 13.19 -12.10 0.17
N TRP A 48 13.61 -12.57 -1.00
CA TRP A 48 13.56 -11.80 -2.22
C TRP A 48 12.17 -11.93 -2.87
N GLN A 49 11.64 -10.81 -3.32
CA GLN A 49 10.37 -10.73 -4.01
C GLN A 49 10.50 -9.84 -5.25
N LEU A 50 10.02 -10.34 -6.38
CA LEU A 50 9.75 -9.53 -7.56
C LEU A 50 8.25 -9.28 -7.64
N ALA A 51 7.86 -8.02 -7.72
CA ALA A 51 6.47 -7.62 -7.85
C ALA A 51 6.27 -6.76 -9.10
N GLY A 52 5.18 -6.99 -9.81
CA GLY A 52 4.80 -6.20 -10.98
C GLY A 52 3.30 -5.95 -11.01
N GLN A 53 2.91 -4.81 -11.58
CA GLN A 53 1.50 -4.45 -11.77
C GLN A 53 1.35 -3.64 -13.04
N ALA A 54 0.28 -3.91 -13.79
CA ALA A 54 -0.15 -3.08 -14.91
C ALA A 54 -1.45 -2.36 -14.56
N ILE A 55 -1.71 -1.27 -15.24
CA ILE A 55 -2.96 -0.53 -15.20
C ILE A 55 -3.66 -0.67 -16.55
N ILE A 56 -4.89 -1.14 -16.52
CA ILE A 56 -5.78 -1.25 -17.68
C ILE A 56 -6.97 -0.31 -17.43
N PRO A 57 -7.04 0.83 -18.14
CA PRO A 57 -8.16 1.75 -17.98
C PRO A 57 -9.46 1.12 -18.49
N VAL A 58 -10.51 1.14 -17.67
CA VAL A 58 -11.85 0.66 -18.02
C VAL A 58 -12.78 1.83 -18.31
N TYR A 59 -12.71 2.85 -17.46
CA TYR A 59 -13.47 4.07 -17.61
C TYR A 59 -12.60 5.27 -17.25
N ASN A 60 -12.63 6.34 -18.03
CA ASN A 60 -11.72 7.46 -17.84
C ASN A 60 -12.34 8.80 -18.26
N ASP A 61 -12.61 9.65 -17.27
CA ASP A 61 -12.95 11.05 -17.43
C ASP A 61 -11.76 12.00 -17.23
N TYR A 62 -10.60 11.50 -16.81
CA TYR A 62 -9.42 12.31 -16.41
C TYR A 62 -8.59 12.83 -17.59
N GLY A 63 -8.87 12.37 -18.81
CA GLY A 63 -8.21 12.81 -20.03
C GLY A 63 -7.32 11.76 -20.69
N ASP A 64 -6.71 12.12 -21.81
CA ASP A 64 -6.05 11.18 -22.72
C ASP A 64 -4.83 10.48 -22.12
N ARG A 65 -4.14 11.12 -21.19
CA ARG A 65 -2.99 10.55 -20.48
C ARG A 65 -3.32 9.22 -19.79
N TYR A 66 -4.54 9.03 -19.35
CA TYR A 66 -4.95 7.85 -18.58
C TYR A 66 -5.63 6.76 -19.43
N LYS A 67 -5.68 6.91 -20.76
CA LYS A 67 -6.38 5.96 -21.65
C LYS A 67 -5.55 4.75 -22.05
N LYS A 68 -4.22 4.81 -21.92
CA LYS A 68 -3.34 3.71 -22.36
C LYS A 68 -3.12 2.68 -21.28
N VAL A 69 -3.04 1.41 -21.69
CA VAL A 69 -2.52 0.33 -20.84
C VAL A 69 -1.05 0.60 -20.57
N ARG A 70 -0.65 0.52 -19.30
CA ARG A 70 0.72 0.85 -18.90
C ARG A 70 1.21 -0.01 -17.75
N LEU A 71 2.51 -0.17 -17.65
CA LEU A 71 3.16 -0.73 -16.48
C LEU A 71 3.10 0.28 -15.35
N SER A 72 2.50 -0.10 -14.23
CA SER A 72 2.38 0.73 -13.04
C SER A 72 3.55 0.52 -12.09
N MET A 73 4.02 -0.71 -12.01
CA MET A 73 5.04 -1.09 -11.03
C MET A 73 5.85 -2.29 -11.50
N ALA A 74 7.16 -2.26 -11.25
CA ALA A 74 8.08 -3.39 -11.41
C ALA A 74 9.21 -3.26 -10.39
N VAL A 75 9.13 -4.00 -9.29
CA VAL A 75 9.95 -3.79 -8.10
C VAL A 75 10.60 -5.11 -7.68
N LEU A 76 11.91 -5.08 -7.51
CA LEU A 76 12.65 -6.10 -6.80
C LEU A 76 12.87 -5.63 -5.37
N SER A 77 12.49 -6.45 -4.40
CA SER A 77 12.67 -6.12 -2.98
C SER A 77 13.28 -7.27 -2.21
N LYS A 78 13.96 -6.92 -1.13
CA LYS A 78 14.46 -7.86 -0.14
C LYS A 78 14.09 -7.40 1.25
N GLU A 79 13.66 -8.36 2.08
CA GLU A 79 13.25 -8.11 3.45
C GLU A 79 14.22 -8.77 4.42
N TRP A 80 14.49 -8.11 5.53
CA TRP A 80 15.19 -8.63 6.68
C TRP A 80 14.28 -8.50 7.91
N ASP A 81 14.37 -9.49 8.77
CA ASP A 81 13.64 -9.55 10.02
C ASP A 81 14.64 -10.01 11.10
N TRP A 82 14.89 -9.16 12.06
CA TRP A 82 15.77 -9.45 13.19
C TRP A 82 14.93 -9.91 14.38
N ASN A 83 14.79 -11.24 14.50
CA ASN A 83 14.09 -11.92 15.61
C ASN A 83 12.65 -11.45 15.84
N GLY A 84 11.95 -11.06 14.77
CA GLY A 84 10.59 -10.54 14.89
C GLY A 84 10.46 -9.16 15.53
N SER A 85 11.59 -8.50 15.82
CA SER A 85 11.62 -7.23 16.54
C SER A 85 11.77 -6.03 15.62
N GLN A 86 12.48 -6.20 14.50
CA GLN A 86 12.71 -5.14 13.54
C GLN A 86 12.60 -5.66 12.13
N PHE A 87 12.03 -4.86 11.27
CA PHE A 87 11.83 -5.18 9.87
C PHE A 87 12.49 -4.12 9.01
N LEU A 88 13.28 -4.56 8.05
CA LEU A 88 13.88 -3.72 7.03
C LEU A 88 13.50 -4.26 5.65
N LYS A 89 13.04 -3.39 4.78
CA LYS A 89 12.79 -3.71 3.38
C LYS A 89 13.54 -2.74 2.49
N VAL A 90 14.36 -3.27 1.59
CA VAL A 90 15.02 -2.51 0.54
C VAL A 90 14.37 -2.87 -0.78
N SER A 91 14.02 -1.87 -1.56
CA SER A 91 13.32 -2.02 -2.83
C SER A 91 14.00 -1.20 -3.91
N GLY A 92 14.03 -1.73 -5.13
CA GLY A 92 14.55 -1.03 -6.29
C GLY A 92 13.71 -1.36 -7.54
N GLY A 93 13.51 -0.36 -8.39
CA GLY A 93 12.76 -0.54 -9.62
C GLY A 93 11.80 0.59 -9.94
N LEU A 94 10.75 0.25 -10.69
CA LEU A 94 9.64 1.15 -11.01
C LEU A 94 8.59 1.06 -9.91
N PHE A 95 8.36 2.15 -9.23
CA PHE A 95 7.43 2.29 -8.11
C PHE A 95 6.09 2.86 -8.57
N GLY A 96 5.08 2.75 -7.72
CA GLY A 96 3.81 3.41 -7.93
C GLY A 96 3.95 4.93 -8.11
N ARG A 97 2.95 5.56 -8.74
CA ARG A 97 2.91 7.00 -9.03
C ARG A 97 4.00 7.47 -9.98
N GLU A 98 4.35 6.63 -10.97
CA GLU A 98 5.32 6.96 -12.02
C GLU A 98 6.69 7.37 -11.44
N ARG A 99 7.14 6.67 -10.40
CA ARG A 99 8.47 6.87 -9.80
C ARG A 99 9.35 5.66 -10.04
N TYR A 100 10.67 5.87 -10.12
CA TYR A 100 11.65 4.79 -10.14
C TYR A 100 12.84 5.15 -9.27
N GLY A 101 13.53 4.16 -8.74
CA GLY A 101 14.69 4.42 -7.90
C GLY A 101 14.95 3.34 -6.85
N LEU A 102 15.45 3.78 -5.70
CA LEU A 102 15.74 2.97 -4.54
C LEU A 102 14.95 3.47 -3.33
N ASP A 103 14.50 2.54 -2.50
CA ASP A 103 13.71 2.82 -1.31
C ASP A 103 14.12 1.87 -0.18
N VAL A 104 14.15 2.40 1.02
CA VAL A 104 14.42 1.67 2.27
C VAL A 104 13.31 1.97 3.26
N LYS A 105 12.64 0.94 3.74
CA LYS A 105 11.64 1.01 4.80
C LYS A 105 12.11 0.25 6.02
N TRP A 106 11.95 0.87 7.16
CA TRP A 106 12.25 0.27 8.46
C TRP A 106 11.04 0.39 9.37
N MET A 107 10.82 -0.65 10.18
CA MET A 107 9.78 -0.67 11.19
C MET A 107 10.27 -1.36 12.45
N TYR A 108 9.97 -0.77 13.58
CA TYR A 108 10.28 -1.29 14.90
C TYR A 108 9.03 -1.30 15.80
N PRO A 109 8.33 -2.43 15.93
CA PRO A 109 7.29 -2.59 16.93
C PRO A 109 7.92 -2.68 18.33
N ILE A 110 7.77 -1.63 19.13
CA ILE A 110 8.28 -1.55 20.49
C ILE A 110 7.48 -2.49 21.39
N ASN A 111 6.17 -2.50 21.21
CA ASN A 111 5.24 -3.35 21.94
C ASN A 111 3.92 -3.55 21.17
N ARG A 112 2.88 -4.12 21.82
CA ARG A 112 1.60 -4.42 21.18
C ARG A 112 0.81 -3.20 20.74
N TRP A 113 1.11 -2.03 21.26
CA TRP A 113 0.36 -0.80 21.01
C TRP A 113 1.20 0.33 20.42
N LEU A 114 2.52 0.16 20.31
CA LEU A 114 3.42 1.20 19.83
C LEU A 114 4.44 0.65 18.84
N ALA A 115 4.53 1.26 17.68
CA ALA A 115 5.61 1.03 16.71
C ALA A 115 6.18 2.33 16.16
N LEU A 116 7.41 2.27 15.78
CA LEU A 116 8.11 3.30 15.01
C LEU A 116 8.29 2.81 13.58
N ASP A 117 8.24 3.71 12.62
CA ASP A 117 8.60 3.42 11.25
C ASP A 117 9.36 4.57 10.60
N ALA A 118 10.09 4.25 9.56
CA ALA A 118 10.77 5.23 8.72
C ALA A 118 10.86 4.71 7.29
N GLN A 119 10.82 5.63 6.35
CA GLN A 119 11.02 5.38 4.93
C GLN A 119 11.94 6.44 4.35
N VAL A 120 12.94 6.03 3.60
CA VAL A 120 13.85 6.91 2.87
C VAL A 120 14.02 6.39 1.45
N GLY A 121 13.96 7.29 0.48
CA GLY A 121 14.14 6.90 -0.91
C GLY A 121 14.79 7.98 -1.77
N VAL A 122 15.44 7.52 -2.83
CA VAL A 122 15.98 8.36 -3.89
C VAL A 122 15.32 7.97 -5.19
N THR A 123 14.57 8.89 -5.78
CA THR A 123 13.72 8.56 -6.92
C THR A 123 13.81 9.60 -8.04
N GLY A 124 13.52 9.14 -9.26
CA GLY A 124 13.21 9.94 -10.43
C GLY A 124 11.77 9.74 -10.88
N PHE A 125 11.30 10.58 -11.77
CA PHE A 125 10.03 10.40 -12.45
C PHE A 125 10.22 9.47 -13.65
N CYS A 126 9.30 8.53 -13.88
CA CYS A 126 9.28 7.70 -15.07
C CYS A 126 7.84 7.36 -15.45
N SER A 127 7.36 7.94 -16.52
CA SER A 127 6.00 7.75 -17.01
C SER A 127 5.99 6.94 -18.31
N MET A 128 4.99 6.08 -18.44
CA MET A 128 4.64 5.36 -19.66
C MET A 128 3.22 5.72 -20.13
N ALA A 129 2.69 6.84 -19.64
CA ALA A 129 1.29 7.19 -19.88
C ALA A 129 1.04 7.74 -21.30
N VAL A 130 1.94 8.54 -21.83
CA VAL A 130 1.89 9.07 -23.21
C VAL A 130 3.07 8.52 -23.99
N ASP A 131 4.26 8.88 -23.59
CA ASP A 131 5.52 8.39 -24.11
C ASP A 131 6.39 7.90 -22.96
N TRP A 132 7.39 7.09 -23.24
CA TRP A 132 8.33 6.67 -22.21
C TRP A 132 9.29 7.81 -21.89
N GLU A 133 9.01 8.49 -20.79
CA GLU A 133 9.78 9.63 -20.34
C GLU A 133 10.28 9.40 -18.91
N CYS A 134 11.59 9.46 -18.70
CA CYS A 134 12.21 9.32 -17.39
C CYS A 134 13.16 10.48 -17.09
N SER A 135 13.04 11.07 -15.90
CA SER A 135 13.98 12.07 -15.40
C SER A 135 15.17 11.41 -14.68
N LYS A 136 16.15 12.19 -14.27
CA LYS A 136 17.20 11.72 -13.38
C LYS A 136 16.67 11.41 -11.98
N MET A 137 17.38 10.56 -11.23
CA MET A 137 17.12 10.28 -9.81
C MET A 137 17.67 11.41 -8.93
N GLU A 138 16.89 12.45 -8.73
CA GLU A 138 17.33 13.64 -7.97
C GLU A 138 16.43 13.91 -6.75
N ARG A 139 15.29 13.21 -6.66
CA ARG A 139 14.36 13.43 -5.55
C ARG A 139 14.69 12.53 -4.37
N VAL A 140 15.09 13.16 -3.29
CA VAL A 140 15.27 12.50 -1.99
C VAL A 140 14.02 12.73 -1.16
N THR A 141 13.39 11.65 -0.73
CA THR A 141 12.24 11.65 0.18
C THR A 141 12.60 10.95 1.47
N GLY A 142 12.02 11.39 2.57
CA GLY A 142 12.22 10.74 3.86
C GLY A 142 11.09 11.07 4.80
N GLN A 143 10.51 10.06 5.42
CA GLN A 143 9.52 10.23 6.48
C GLN A 143 9.84 9.31 7.64
N ALA A 144 9.46 9.74 8.82
CA ALA A 144 9.47 8.91 10.02
C ALA A 144 8.18 9.13 10.80
N GLY A 145 7.77 8.12 11.54
CA GLY A 145 6.52 8.19 12.24
C GLY A 145 6.41 7.28 13.45
N VAL A 146 5.31 7.48 14.14
CA VAL A 146 4.88 6.69 15.28
C VAL A 146 3.46 6.20 15.05
N ASN A 147 3.24 4.93 15.34
CA ASN A 147 1.95 4.27 15.23
C ASN A 147 1.51 3.80 16.62
N VAL A 148 0.32 4.21 17.04
CA VAL A 148 -0.27 3.85 18.33
C VAL A 148 -1.57 3.09 18.09
N TYR A 149 -1.66 1.86 18.58
CA TYR A 149 -2.85 1.03 18.43
C TYR A 149 -3.61 0.86 19.74
N LEU A 150 -4.87 1.20 19.72
CA LEU A 150 -5.79 1.03 20.84
C LEU A 150 -6.64 -0.23 20.65
N GLU A 151 -6.24 -1.34 21.29
CA GLU A 151 -6.91 -2.64 21.17
C GLU A 151 -8.40 -2.60 21.52
N LYS A 152 -8.77 -1.85 22.57
CA LYS A 152 -10.15 -1.79 23.08
C LYS A 152 -11.16 -1.32 22.04
N VAL A 153 -10.74 -0.41 21.17
CA VAL A 153 -11.58 0.20 20.12
C VAL A 153 -11.12 -0.19 18.72
N ASN A 154 -10.11 -1.07 18.62
CA ASN A 154 -9.52 -1.51 17.35
C ASN A 154 -9.17 -0.33 16.43
N THR A 155 -8.52 0.67 16.97
CA THR A 155 -8.20 1.92 16.27
C THR A 155 -6.71 2.19 16.33
N GLU A 156 -6.12 2.49 15.20
CA GLU A 156 -4.72 2.86 15.03
C GLU A 156 -4.61 4.36 14.75
N PHE A 157 -3.73 5.02 15.48
CA PHE A 157 -3.36 6.40 15.26
C PHE A 157 -1.94 6.44 14.74
N ARG A 158 -1.71 7.20 13.66
CA ARG A 158 -0.42 7.35 13.02
C ARG A 158 -0.06 8.83 12.95
N LEU A 159 1.18 9.13 13.23
CA LEU A 159 1.74 10.45 13.05
C LEU A 159 3.06 10.32 12.30
N HIS A 160 3.11 10.87 11.09
CA HIS A 160 4.27 10.85 10.23
C HIS A 160 4.70 12.25 9.86
N GLY A 161 5.99 12.49 9.86
CA GLY A 161 6.56 13.75 9.40
C GLY A 161 7.79 13.53 8.53
N GLY A 162 8.06 14.44 7.62
CA GLY A 162 9.23 14.32 6.76
C GLY A 162 9.23 15.22 5.54
N ARG A 163 10.17 14.92 4.64
CA ARG A 163 10.27 15.52 3.31
C ARG A 163 9.58 14.61 2.32
N TYR A 164 8.57 15.15 1.68
CA TYR A 164 7.69 14.40 0.79
C TYR A 164 8.11 14.45 -0.68
N LEU A 165 7.32 13.81 -1.54
CA LEU A 165 7.62 13.58 -2.94
C LEU A 165 7.81 14.87 -3.77
N TYR A 166 7.12 15.94 -3.42
CA TYR A 166 7.20 17.23 -4.10
C TYR A 166 8.15 18.21 -3.40
N GLU A 167 9.10 17.65 -2.58
CA GLU A 167 10.10 18.41 -1.82
C GLU A 167 9.51 19.31 -0.72
N ASP A 168 8.23 19.12 -0.44
CA ASP A 168 7.53 19.77 0.65
C ASP A 168 7.81 19.06 1.99
N TYR A 169 7.94 19.82 3.05
CA TYR A 169 8.07 19.31 4.42
C TYR A 169 6.71 19.40 5.11
N GLY A 170 6.38 18.39 5.89
CA GLY A 170 5.10 18.41 6.57
C GLY A 170 4.88 17.25 7.50
N VAL A 171 3.65 17.22 8.02
CA VAL A 171 3.18 16.21 8.97
C VAL A 171 1.82 15.68 8.51
N THR A 172 1.62 14.38 8.69
CA THR A 172 0.35 13.70 8.42
C THR A 172 -0.07 12.93 9.68
N ALA A 173 -1.27 13.19 10.15
CA ALA A 173 -1.91 12.47 11.23
C ALA A 173 -3.08 11.65 10.67
N GLU A 174 -3.20 10.39 11.08
CA GLU A 174 -4.25 9.48 10.64
C GLU A 174 -4.88 8.77 11.84
N ALA A 175 -6.18 8.52 11.74
CA ALA A 175 -6.93 7.69 12.69
C ALA A 175 -7.69 6.62 11.90
N MET A 176 -7.29 5.37 12.05
CA MET A 176 -7.77 4.23 11.27
C MET A 176 -8.51 3.23 12.19
N ARG A 177 -9.80 3.09 12.03
CA ARG A 177 -10.59 2.10 12.77
C ARG A 177 -10.79 0.83 11.94
N HIS A 178 -10.35 -0.29 12.50
CA HIS A 178 -10.41 -1.59 11.84
C HIS A 178 -11.67 -2.36 12.25
N PHE A 179 -12.44 -2.78 11.27
CA PHE A 179 -13.55 -3.71 11.41
C PHE A 179 -13.17 -5.06 10.80
N LYS A 180 -14.02 -6.05 10.91
CA LYS A 180 -13.73 -7.41 10.42
C LYS A 180 -13.36 -7.46 8.93
N HIS A 181 -14.04 -6.69 8.09
CA HIS A 181 -13.86 -6.69 6.63
C HIS A 181 -13.71 -5.29 6.04
N CYS A 182 -13.53 -4.29 6.87
CA CYS A 182 -13.42 -2.92 6.43
C CYS A 182 -12.55 -2.13 7.41
N THR A 183 -11.76 -1.22 6.90
CA THR A 183 -11.07 -0.19 7.68
C THR A 183 -11.56 1.16 7.22
N VAL A 184 -11.95 2.00 8.17
CA VAL A 184 -12.36 3.38 7.91
C VAL A 184 -11.40 4.29 8.63
N GLY A 185 -10.87 5.27 7.93
CA GLY A 185 -9.91 6.21 8.46
C GLY A 185 -10.20 7.65 8.09
N LEU A 186 -9.76 8.53 8.95
CA LEU A 186 -9.66 9.96 8.70
C LEU A 186 -8.19 10.35 8.72
N TYR A 187 -7.83 11.32 7.92
CA TYR A 187 -6.50 11.89 7.97
C TYR A 187 -6.55 13.41 7.87
N ALA A 188 -5.55 14.03 8.47
CA ALA A 188 -5.25 15.43 8.34
C ALA A 188 -3.76 15.58 8.06
N GLN A 189 -3.41 16.49 7.17
CA GLN A 189 -2.01 16.75 6.84
C GLN A 189 -1.77 18.25 6.65
N TYR A 190 -0.56 18.63 6.98
CA TYR A 190 -0.06 19.97 6.73
C TYR A 190 1.31 19.88 6.05
N SER A 191 1.55 20.67 5.03
CA SER A 191 2.88 20.83 4.46
C SER A 191 3.13 22.28 4.08
N ASP A 192 4.39 22.68 4.03
CA ASP A 192 4.82 24.04 3.76
C ASP A 192 4.31 24.57 2.42
N GLN A 193 4.24 23.72 1.40
CA GLN A 193 3.75 24.08 0.05
C GLN A 193 2.26 23.75 -0.15
N GLY A 194 1.82 22.60 0.32
CA GLY A 194 0.44 22.11 0.14
C GLY A 194 -0.56 22.62 1.17
N LYS A 195 -0.09 23.36 2.20
CA LYS A 195 -0.91 23.84 3.31
C LYS A 195 -1.68 22.71 3.99
N GLU A 196 -2.91 23.00 4.43
CA GLU A 196 -3.77 22.02 5.07
C GLU A 196 -4.47 21.15 4.02
N ASN A 197 -4.53 19.86 4.29
CA ASN A 197 -5.34 18.91 3.55
C ASN A 197 -5.91 17.88 4.51
N GLY A 198 -6.96 17.20 4.10
CA GLY A 198 -7.57 16.15 4.90
C GLY A 198 -8.53 15.33 4.06
N GLY A 199 -9.01 14.26 4.65
CA GLY A 199 -9.94 13.40 3.94
C GLY A 199 -10.27 12.15 4.73
N PHE A 200 -10.88 11.21 4.03
CA PHE A 200 -11.16 9.90 4.59
C PHE A 200 -10.72 8.77 3.66
N LYS A 201 -10.51 7.61 4.26
CA LYS A 201 -10.12 6.39 3.57
C LYS A 201 -11.09 5.28 3.97
N VAL A 202 -11.53 4.50 3.00
CA VAL A 202 -12.31 3.29 3.22
C VAL A 202 -11.62 2.15 2.50
N ILE A 203 -11.22 1.13 3.25
CA ILE A 203 -10.55 -0.05 2.73
C ILE A 203 -11.46 -1.24 2.99
N MET A 204 -12.00 -1.82 1.94
CA MET A 204 -12.85 -3.00 2.00
C MET A 204 -12.00 -4.23 1.70
N MET A 205 -11.92 -5.14 2.65
CA MET A 205 -11.16 -6.38 2.50
C MET A 205 -11.98 -7.43 1.78
N ILE A 206 -11.38 -8.04 0.77
CA ILE A 206 -11.97 -9.18 0.08
C ILE A 206 -11.67 -10.42 0.95
N PRO A 207 -12.68 -11.09 1.51
CA PRO A 207 -12.46 -12.22 2.39
C PRO A 207 -11.65 -13.32 1.70
N PRO A 208 -10.63 -13.90 2.36
CA PRO A 208 -9.93 -15.05 1.83
C PRO A 208 -10.91 -16.22 1.72
N TYR A 209 -10.89 -16.94 0.62
CA TYR A 209 -11.64 -18.17 0.47
C TYR A 209 -10.70 -19.36 0.36
N LYS A 210 -11.16 -20.51 0.83
CA LYS A 210 -10.35 -21.75 0.89
C LYS A 210 -9.81 -22.10 -0.47
N ARG A 211 -8.49 -22.19 -0.61
CA ARG A 211 -7.79 -22.59 -1.82
C ARG A 211 -6.86 -23.75 -1.51
N LYS A 212 -6.69 -24.64 -2.48
CA LYS A 212 -5.63 -25.64 -2.39
C LYS A 212 -4.29 -24.94 -2.58
N ALA A 213 -3.33 -25.20 -1.68
CA ALA A 213 -1.97 -24.72 -1.83
C ALA A 213 -1.37 -25.19 -3.16
N ARG A 214 -0.92 -24.27 -3.99
CA ARG A 214 -0.30 -24.51 -5.31
C ARG A 214 0.94 -23.64 -5.43
N LYS A 215 1.90 -24.09 -6.26
CA LYS A 215 3.09 -23.29 -6.58
C LYS A 215 2.74 -21.96 -7.24
N VAL A 216 1.67 -21.93 -8.03
CA VAL A 216 1.10 -20.73 -8.65
C VAL A 216 -0.31 -20.55 -8.13
N MET A 217 -0.60 -19.38 -7.60
CA MET A 217 -1.90 -19.01 -7.08
C MET A 217 -2.47 -17.85 -7.88
N VAL A 218 -3.73 -17.97 -8.30
CA VAL A 218 -4.49 -16.87 -8.91
C VAL A 218 -5.54 -16.41 -7.91
N ARG A 219 -5.57 -15.12 -7.60
CA ARG A 219 -6.49 -14.55 -6.60
C ARG A 219 -6.96 -13.13 -6.98
N PRO A 220 -8.08 -12.65 -6.44
CA PRO A 220 -8.36 -11.22 -6.43
C PRO A 220 -7.32 -10.49 -5.58
N ALA A 221 -7.19 -9.19 -5.75
CA ALA A 221 -6.47 -8.34 -4.80
C ALA A 221 -7.04 -8.51 -3.40
N SER A 222 -6.23 -8.28 -2.38
CA SER A 222 -6.61 -8.54 -0.99
C SER A 222 -7.69 -7.57 -0.49
N ASN A 223 -7.77 -6.39 -1.07
CA ASN A 223 -8.79 -5.42 -0.72
C ASN A 223 -9.03 -4.38 -1.85
N PHE A 224 -10.05 -3.57 -1.66
CA PHE A 224 -10.39 -2.41 -2.46
C PHE A 224 -10.32 -1.16 -1.59
N ARG A 225 -9.66 -0.11 -2.10
CA ARG A 225 -9.49 1.15 -1.39
C ARG A 225 -10.21 2.29 -2.11
N LEU A 226 -10.92 3.08 -1.34
CA LEU A 226 -11.45 4.38 -1.72
C LEU A 226 -10.83 5.46 -0.82
N THR A 227 -10.28 6.50 -1.42
CA THR A 227 -9.76 7.67 -0.70
C THR A 227 -10.42 8.93 -1.24
N TYR A 228 -10.82 9.80 -0.35
CA TYR A 228 -11.29 11.14 -0.65
C TYR A 228 -10.34 12.16 -0.03
N ASP A 229 -9.89 13.11 -0.83
CA ASP A 229 -8.99 14.20 -0.45
C ASP A 229 -9.71 15.54 -0.66
N ILE A 230 -9.67 16.43 0.32
CA ILE A 230 -10.30 17.75 0.25
C ILE A 230 -9.56 18.65 -0.75
N GLN A 231 -8.23 18.60 -0.75
CA GLN A 231 -7.42 19.27 -1.73
C GLN A 231 -6.96 18.31 -2.83
N GLY A 232 -7.05 18.77 -4.06
CA GLY A 232 -6.54 18.01 -5.20
C GLY A 232 -5.01 17.95 -5.26
N GLN A 233 -4.52 17.20 -6.23
CA GLN A 233 -3.11 17.05 -6.60
C GLN A 233 -2.39 18.40 -6.81
N PRO A 234 -1.05 18.48 -6.62
CA PRO A 234 -0.13 17.35 -6.39
C PRO A 234 0.17 17.05 -4.91
N TYR A 235 -0.04 17.98 -4.00
CA TYR A 235 0.47 17.91 -2.62
C TYR A 235 -0.29 16.99 -1.69
N ALA A 236 -1.45 16.47 -2.10
CA ALA A 236 -2.15 15.41 -1.37
C ALA A 236 -1.34 14.10 -1.35
N VAL A 237 -0.54 13.88 -2.37
CA VAL A 237 0.29 12.69 -2.52
C VAL A 237 1.65 12.92 -1.87
N LYS A 238 1.88 12.31 -0.72
CA LYS A 238 3.11 12.49 0.05
C LYS A 238 4.21 11.53 -0.33
N MET A 239 3.88 10.26 -0.53
CA MET A 239 4.85 9.21 -0.83
C MET A 239 4.38 8.33 -2.00
N TYR A 240 5.31 7.62 -2.61
CA TYR A 240 5.06 6.55 -3.57
C TYR A 240 4.93 5.21 -2.88
N THR A 241 4.49 4.19 -3.59
CA THR A 241 4.36 2.82 -3.10
C THR A 241 5.38 1.91 -3.77
N THR A 242 5.90 0.94 -3.03
CA THR A 242 6.93 -0.01 -3.49
C THR A 242 6.42 -1.44 -3.60
N ASP A 243 5.15 -1.67 -3.28
CA ASP A 243 4.48 -2.96 -3.45
C ASP A 243 3.07 -2.73 -4.01
N PRO A 244 2.62 -3.52 -5.01
CA PRO A 244 1.29 -3.36 -5.61
C PRO A 244 0.12 -3.39 -4.63
N GLU A 245 0.25 -4.11 -3.52
CA GLU A 245 -0.77 -4.22 -2.49
C GLU A 245 -0.44 -3.42 -1.22
N GLU A 246 0.57 -2.58 -1.24
CA GLU A 246 0.96 -1.77 -0.08
C GLU A 246 -0.11 -0.74 0.28
N ASN A 247 -0.71 -0.11 -0.72
CA ASN A 247 -1.84 0.81 -0.52
C ASN A 247 -3.05 0.14 0.11
N GLU A 248 -3.10 -1.16 0.03
CA GLU A 248 -4.22 -1.97 0.44
C GLU A 248 -4.02 -2.56 1.84
N ARG A 249 -2.78 -2.51 2.35
CA ARG A 249 -2.39 -3.04 3.65
C ARG A 249 -2.05 -1.90 4.61
N GLU A 250 -3.04 -1.14 4.94
CA GLU A 250 -2.89 -0.18 6.02
C GLU A 250 -3.22 -0.85 7.36
N GLY A 251 -2.42 -0.57 8.39
CA GLY A 251 -2.60 -1.10 9.73
C GLY A 251 -1.59 -2.17 10.11
N HIS A 252 -0.49 -1.75 10.72
CA HIS A 252 0.49 -2.67 11.31
C HIS A 252 -0.12 -3.48 12.45
N TYR A 253 -1.17 -2.97 13.07
CA TYR A 253 -1.82 -3.51 14.26
C TYR A 253 -3.18 -4.12 14.01
N ASP A 254 -3.65 -4.21 12.78
CA ASP A 254 -4.82 -5.02 12.50
C ASP A 254 -4.57 -6.43 13.03
N ARG A 255 -5.42 -6.92 13.92
CA ARG A 255 -5.34 -8.26 14.52
C ARG A 255 -5.16 -9.38 13.51
N ASN A 256 -5.59 -9.14 12.28
CA ASN A 256 -5.52 -10.06 11.18
C ASN A 256 -4.28 -9.87 10.30
N ARG A 257 -3.42 -8.88 10.61
CA ARG A 257 -2.32 -8.44 9.72
C ARG A 257 -1.08 -7.99 10.46
N LEU A 258 -0.75 -8.61 11.56
CA LEU A 258 0.37 -8.26 12.44
C LEU A 258 1.76 -8.31 11.81
N GLN A 259 1.87 -8.39 10.50
CA GLN A 259 3.19 -8.47 9.88
C GLN A 259 3.32 -7.55 8.67
N TRP A 260 4.19 -6.60 8.81
CA TRP A 260 4.67 -5.77 7.73
C TRP A 260 5.44 -6.63 6.72
N GLY A 261 5.05 -6.57 5.44
CA GLY A 261 5.68 -7.35 4.38
C GLY A 261 5.49 -8.87 4.44
N ALA A 262 4.80 -9.37 5.43
CA ALA A 262 4.62 -10.79 5.57
C ALA A 262 3.42 -11.30 4.79
N ASN A 263 3.66 -11.73 3.59
CA ASN A 263 2.86 -12.77 2.95
C ASN A 263 2.87 -14.11 3.74
N ARG A 264 3.24 -14.09 5.02
CA ARG A 264 3.60 -15.28 5.77
C ARG A 264 2.53 -15.83 6.66
N MET A 265 1.52 -15.07 6.98
CA MET A 265 0.39 -15.57 7.73
C MET A 265 -0.85 -14.87 7.21
N GLU A 266 -1.47 -15.46 6.20
CA GLU A 266 -2.94 -15.42 6.23
C GLU A 266 -3.28 -16.01 7.60
N PRO A 267 -3.92 -15.26 8.50
CA PRO A 267 -4.35 -15.85 9.77
C PRO A 267 -5.22 -17.05 9.41
N ASP A 268 -4.88 -18.17 9.97
CA ASP A 268 -5.65 -19.39 9.86
C ASP A 268 -6.99 -19.16 10.59
N PHE A 269 -7.95 -18.58 9.89
CA PHE A 269 -9.31 -18.34 10.39
C PHE A 269 -10.09 -19.63 10.61
N THR A 270 -9.47 -20.82 10.39
CA THR A 270 -10.16 -22.08 10.44
C THR A 270 -10.17 -22.75 11.81
N ASN A 271 -9.48 -22.23 12.84
CA ASN A 271 -9.25 -22.97 14.07
C ASN A 271 -9.88 -22.40 15.36
N LYS A 272 -10.98 -21.65 15.29
CA LYS A 272 -11.70 -21.29 16.53
C LYS A 272 -13.22 -21.43 16.47
N GLU A 273 -13.74 -22.36 15.70
CA GLU A 273 -15.13 -22.81 15.86
C GLU A 273 -15.17 -24.34 16.00
N GLY A 274 -14.60 -24.84 17.06
CA GLY A 274 -14.61 -26.27 17.36
C GLY A 274 -14.23 -26.52 18.78
N GLY A 275 -15.02 -26.00 19.72
CA GLY A 275 -14.81 -26.28 21.13
C GLY A 275 -15.88 -25.66 22.01
N ARG A 276 -17.06 -26.25 22.01
CA ARG A 276 -17.97 -26.25 23.17
C ARG A 276 -18.48 -27.66 23.41
N PRO A 277 -18.41 -28.08 24.68
CA PRO A 277 -19.06 -29.31 25.11
C PRO A 277 -20.57 -29.19 25.03
#